data_28b523ed6f94d62d70c076775f57c7ef
#
_entry.id   28b523ed6f94d62d70c076775f57c7ef
#
_cell.length_a   1.000
_cell.length_b   1.000
_cell.length_c   1.000
_cell.angle_alpha   90.00
_cell.angle_beta   90.00
_cell.angle_gamma   90.00
#
_symmetry.space_group_name_H-M   'P 1'
#
loop_
_entity.id
_entity.type
_entity.pdbx_description
1 polymer ?
#
loop_
_entity_poly.entity_id
_entity_poly.type
_entity_poly.pdbx_seq_one_letter_code
_entity_poly.pdbx_strand_id
1 'polypeptide(L)'
;LLPAADSPAQRQRRTAPARRPSTTRARTPAAASTSTLNAARIRLADELKTLTRFLYLYGRTSVGVESNEKQAREGGAVSPQAQAILDRSRTTVLESLGNIRDRLDKLELYFRTTPGLERHYTRLSGVAATAAAAEQRANAGQLDAAGRALIEVSNQLADVLLEM
;
A
#
# COMPACT_ATOMS: atom_id res chain seq x y z
N LEU A 1 -44.88 86.39 9.13
CA LEU A 1 -45.76 85.63 10.00
C LEU A 1 -45.89 84.27 9.48
N LEU A 2 -45.13 83.35 9.98
CA LEU A 2 -45.47 81.93 10.00
C LEU A 2 -44.37 81.12 10.66
N PRO A 3 -44.66 80.23 11.56
CA PRO A 3 -43.65 79.46 12.26
C PRO A 3 -43.26 78.16 11.53
N ALA A 4 -42.04 77.81 11.75
CA ALA A 4 -41.40 76.63 11.28
C ALA A 4 -41.97 75.34 11.98
N ALA A 5 -42.15 74.27 11.25
CA ALA A 5 -42.44 72.95 11.77
C ALA A 5 -41.15 72.08 11.77
N ASP A 6 -40.77 71.78 12.99
CA ASP A 6 -39.68 70.78 13.25
C ASP A 6 -40.16 69.36 12.95
N SER A 7 -39.37 68.65 12.15
CA SER A 7 -39.55 67.21 11.98
C SER A 7 -38.40 66.40 12.60
N PRO A 8 -38.63 65.57 13.58
CA PRO A 8 -37.56 64.76 14.16
C PRO A 8 -37.21 63.61 13.25
N ALA A 9 -35.93 63.58 12.86
CA ALA A 9 -35.32 62.46 12.11
C ALA A 9 -35.33 61.21 12.95
N GLN A 10 -36.09 60.21 12.50
CA GLN A 10 -36.05 58.83 13.02
C GLN A 10 -34.71 58.19 12.66
N ARG A 11 -33.82 58.06 13.65
CA ARG A 11 -32.63 57.21 13.56
C ARG A 11 -33.07 55.74 13.53
N GLN A 12 -33.17 55.17 12.37
CA GLN A 12 -33.22 53.71 12.20
C GLN A 12 -31.90 53.09 12.67
N ARG A 13 -31.93 52.49 13.85
CA ARG A 13 -30.87 51.59 14.33
C ARG A 13 -30.85 50.38 13.41
N ARG A 14 -29.89 50.29 12.49
CA ARG A 14 -29.55 49.09 11.78
C ARG A 14 -28.96 48.10 12.78
N THR A 15 -29.75 47.14 13.21
CA THR A 15 -29.28 45.96 13.93
C THR A 15 -28.47 45.11 12.95
N ALA A 16 -27.15 45.01 13.19
CA ALA A 16 -26.28 44.09 12.47
C ALA A 16 -26.76 42.64 12.66
N PRO A 17 -26.79 41.83 11.61
CA PRO A 17 -27.14 40.42 11.77
C PRO A 17 -26.06 39.73 12.58
N ALA A 18 -26.46 39.11 13.70
CA ALA A 18 -25.61 38.29 14.53
C ALA A 18 -24.95 37.20 13.67
N ARG A 19 -23.61 37.24 13.55
CA ARG A 19 -22.82 36.13 12.97
C ARG A 19 -23.12 34.88 13.77
N ARG A 20 -23.85 33.94 13.16
CA ARG A 20 -23.99 32.59 13.68
C ARG A 20 -22.58 31.98 13.76
N PRO A 21 -22.16 31.44 14.91
CA PRO A 21 -20.92 30.68 14.96
C PRO A 21 -21.07 29.51 14.00
N SER A 22 -20.19 29.47 13.00
CA SER A 22 -20.02 28.26 12.15
C SER A 22 -19.52 27.15 13.06
N THR A 23 -20.43 26.30 13.54
CA THR A 23 -20.04 25.05 14.17
C THR A 23 -19.30 24.25 13.12
N THR A 24 -17.97 24.24 13.24
CA THR A 24 -17.11 23.32 12.51
C THR A 24 -17.52 21.92 12.95
N ARG A 25 -18.48 21.35 12.23
CA ARG A 25 -18.94 19.99 12.44
C ARG A 25 -17.69 19.12 12.20
N ALA A 26 -17.12 18.60 13.28
CA ALA A 26 -16.06 17.62 13.20
C ALA A 26 -16.52 16.54 12.19
N ARG A 27 -15.77 16.43 11.08
CA ARG A 27 -16.08 15.49 10.00
C ARG A 27 -15.85 14.10 10.57
N THR A 28 -16.91 13.45 11.03
CA THR A 28 -16.88 12.04 11.40
C THR A 28 -16.36 11.29 10.18
N PRO A 29 -15.31 10.45 10.31
CA PRO A 29 -14.84 9.65 9.19
C PRO A 29 -16.03 8.91 8.58
N ALA A 30 -16.25 9.07 7.29
CA ALA A 30 -17.34 8.40 6.61
C ALA A 30 -17.07 6.89 6.66
N ALA A 31 -17.98 6.11 7.22
CA ALA A 31 -17.89 4.66 7.15
C ALA A 31 -17.91 4.24 5.66
N ALA A 32 -17.02 3.31 5.27
CA ALA A 32 -17.02 2.78 3.92
C ALA A 32 -18.35 2.11 3.61
N SER A 33 -18.85 2.30 2.39
CA SER A 33 -20.01 1.56 1.93
C SER A 33 -19.68 0.06 1.80
N THR A 34 -20.68 -0.80 1.92
CA THR A 34 -20.49 -2.25 1.75
C THR A 34 -19.85 -2.59 0.39
N SER A 35 -20.20 -1.86 -0.67
CA SER A 35 -19.60 -2.02 -1.99
C SER A 35 -18.12 -1.65 -2.01
N THR A 36 -17.74 -0.58 -1.33
CA THR A 36 -16.34 -0.16 -1.20
C THR A 36 -15.51 -1.19 -0.44
N LEU A 37 -16.04 -1.71 0.67
CA LEU A 37 -15.38 -2.77 1.44
C LEU A 37 -15.22 -4.06 0.61
N ASN A 38 -16.23 -4.47 -0.13
CA ASN A 38 -16.14 -5.64 -0.99
C ASN A 38 -15.11 -5.45 -2.12
N ALA A 39 -15.06 -4.28 -2.74
CA ALA A 39 -14.04 -3.98 -3.75
C ALA A 39 -12.62 -4.01 -3.15
N ALA A 40 -12.43 -3.49 -1.94
CA ALA A 40 -11.16 -3.52 -1.24
C ALA A 40 -10.74 -4.96 -0.87
N ARG A 41 -11.67 -5.79 -0.39
CA ARG A 41 -11.44 -7.22 -0.11
C ARG A 41 -10.99 -7.99 -1.35
N ILE A 42 -11.64 -7.77 -2.48
CA ILE A 42 -11.28 -8.42 -3.74
C ILE A 42 -9.85 -8.03 -4.13
N ARG A 43 -9.48 -6.76 -4.07
CA ARG A 43 -8.12 -6.29 -4.38
C ARG A 43 -7.08 -6.93 -3.46
N LEU A 44 -7.31 -6.92 -2.14
CA LEU A 44 -6.42 -7.59 -1.18
C LEU A 44 -6.26 -9.08 -1.47
N ALA A 45 -7.38 -9.78 -1.71
CA ALA A 45 -7.37 -11.20 -2.01
C ALA A 45 -6.59 -11.51 -3.31
N ASP A 46 -6.69 -10.68 -4.33
CA ASP A 46 -6.00 -10.86 -5.60
C ASP A 46 -4.49 -10.58 -5.46
N GLU A 47 -4.09 -9.60 -4.64
CA GLU A 47 -2.68 -9.38 -4.33
C GLU A 47 -2.10 -10.54 -3.50
N LEU A 48 -2.84 -11.02 -2.49
CA LEU A 48 -2.42 -12.18 -1.69
C LEU A 48 -2.24 -13.43 -2.55
N LYS A 49 -3.18 -13.73 -3.46
CA LYS A 49 -3.05 -14.84 -4.41
C LYS A 49 -1.81 -14.70 -5.30
N THR A 50 -1.57 -13.49 -5.80
CA THR A 50 -0.41 -13.22 -6.67
C THR A 50 0.89 -13.43 -5.91
N LEU A 51 0.97 -12.89 -4.69
CA LEU A 51 2.14 -13.03 -3.83
C LEU A 51 2.37 -14.50 -3.43
N THR A 52 1.33 -15.24 -3.09
CA THR A 52 1.43 -16.68 -2.78
C THR A 52 1.96 -17.50 -3.96
N ARG A 53 1.47 -17.24 -5.17
CA ARG A 53 1.98 -17.90 -6.38
C ARG A 53 3.45 -17.55 -6.63
N PHE A 54 3.80 -16.29 -6.45
CA PHE A 54 5.18 -15.86 -6.58
C PHE A 54 6.07 -16.55 -5.55
N LEU A 55 5.69 -16.58 -4.27
CA LEU A 55 6.46 -17.23 -3.20
C LEU A 55 6.68 -18.72 -3.47
N TYR A 56 5.69 -19.40 -4.02
CA TYR A 56 5.84 -20.80 -4.42
C TYR A 56 6.92 -20.98 -5.50
N LEU A 57 6.90 -20.14 -6.54
CA LEU A 57 7.91 -20.18 -7.61
C LEU A 57 9.28 -19.70 -7.11
N TYR A 58 9.28 -18.67 -6.29
CA TYR A 58 10.48 -18.13 -5.66
C TYR A 58 11.23 -19.18 -4.85
N GLY A 59 10.52 -19.91 -3.97
CA GLY A 59 11.14 -20.95 -3.14
C GLY A 59 11.78 -22.07 -3.99
N ARG A 60 11.18 -22.44 -5.13
CA ARG A 60 11.78 -23.41 -6.06
C ARG A 60 13.02 -22.86 -6.75
N THR A 61 13.03 -21.59 -7.10
CA THR A 61 14.16 -20.95 -7.80
C THR A 61 15.30 -20.68 -6.84
N SER A 62 15.05 -20.22 -5.62
CA SER A 62 16.08 -19.92 -4.62
C SER A 62 16.88 -21.16 -4.24
N VAL A 63 16.21 -22.29 -3.99
CA VAL A 63 16.86 -23.57 -3.70
C VAL A 63 17.78 -24.00 -4.86
N GLY A 64 17.35 -23.81 -6.12
CA GLY A 64 18.16 -24.12 -7.30
C GLY A 64 19.41 -23.23 -7.41
N VAL A 65 19.26 -21.93 -7.14
CA VAL A 65 20.39 -20.98 -7.16
C VAL A 65 21.38 -21.30 -6.05
N GLU A 66 20.91 -21.47 -4.82
CA GLU A 66 21.77 -21.77 -3.66
C GLU A 66 22.55 -23.09 -3.82
N SER A 67 21.89 -24.13 -4.35
CA SER A 67 22.55 -25.42 -4.58
C SER A 67 23.66 -25.34 -5.65
N ASN A 68 23.43 -24.58 -6.71
CA ASN A 68 24.45 -24.37 -7.76
C ASN A 68 25.59 -23.46 -7.30
N GLU A 69 25.30 -22.43 -6.51
CA GLU A 69 26.35 -21.57 -5.91
C GLU A 69 27.23 -22.38 -4.94
N LYS A 70 26.61 -23.27 -4.15
CA LYS A 70 27.35 -24.16 -3.27
C LYS A 70 28.26 -25.11 -4.07
N GLN A 71 27.76 -25.72 -5.13
CA GLN A 71 28.54 -26.59 -6.01
C GLN A 71 29.72 -25.84 -6.67
N ALA A 72 29.50 -24.58 -7.10
CA ALA A 72 30.55 -23.74 -7.66
C ALA A 72 31.64 -23.42 -6.62
N ARG A 73 31.29 -23.17 -5.35
CA ARG A 73 32.24 -22.93 -4.25
C ARG A 73 33.03 -24.18 -3.87
N GLU A 74 32.47 -25.35 -4.03
CA GLU A 74 33.12 -26.64 -3.75
C GLU A 74 34.02 -27.11 -4.90
N GLY A 75 34.29 -26.23 -5.89
CA GLY A 75 35.20 -26.51 -7.00
C GLY A 75 34.57 -27.30 -8.15
N GLY A 76 33.23 -27.46 -8.14
CA GLY A 76 32.49 -28.03 -9.24
C GLY A 76 32.46 -27.07 -10.44
N ALA A 77 32.82 -27.55 -11.64
CA ALA A 77 32.66 -26.74 -12.84
C ALA A 77 31.16 -26.56 -13.18
N VAL A 78 30.66 -25.36 -13.01
CA VAL A 78 29.32 -25.01 -13.51
C VAL A 78 29.40 -24.79 -15.01
N SER A 79 28.61 -25.52 -15.80
CA SER A 79 28.63 -25.35 -17.26
C SER A 79 28.18 -23.94 -17.64
N PRO A 80 28.67 -23.35 -18.74
CA PRO A 80 28.22 -22.03 -19.22
C PRO A 80 26.72 -21.96 -19.44
N GLN A 81 26.09 -23.05 -19.83
CA GLN A 81 24.63 -23.15 -20.00
C GLN A 81 23.90 -23.08 -18.65
N ALA A 82 24.40 -23.77 -17.62
CA ALA A 82 23.81 -23.73 -16.29
C ALA A 82 23.94 -22.30 -15.71
N GLN A 83 25.08 -21.64 -15.90
CA GLN A 83 25.27 -20.26 -15.47
C GLN A 83 24.27 -19.32 -16.16
N ALA A 84 24.10 -19.41 -17.47
CA ALA A 84 23.13 -18.59 -18.21
C ALA A 84 21.69 -18.80 -17.74
N ILE A 85 21.30 -20.02 -17.36
CA ILE A 85 19.97 -20.32 -16.80
C ILE A 85 19.82 -19.66 -15.42
N LEU A 86 20.85 -19.72 -14.58
CA LEU A 86 20.83 -19.09 -13.25
C LEU A 86 20.69 -17.56 -13.35
N ASP A 87 21.48 -16.93 -14.21
CA ASP A 87 21.45 -15.48 -14.42
C ASP A 87 20.08 -15.03 -14.93
N ARG A 88 19.50 -15.78 -15.87
CA ARG A 88 18.13 -15.50 -16.36
C ARG A 88 17.09 -15.68 -15.27
N SER A 89 17.19 -16.73 -14.47
CA SER A 89 16.26 -16.97 -13.35
C SER A 89 16.35 -15.86 -12.32
N ARG A 90 17.55 -15.41 -11.98
CA ARG A 90 17.79 -14.29 -11.07
C ARG A 90 17.18 -12.99 -11.59
N THR A 91 17.40 -12.66 -12.86
CA THR A 91 16.80 -11.48 -13.50
C THR A 91 15.28 -11.54 -13.43
N THR A 92 14.67 -12.67 -13.78
CA THR A 92 13.21 -12.86 -13.73
C THR A 92 12.65 -12.68 -12.31
N VAL A 93 13.35 -13.19 -11.29
CA VAL A 93 12.98 -13.01 -9.89
C VAL A 93 13.01 -11.53 -9.49
N LEU A 94 14.07 -10.81 -9.85
CA LEU A 94 14.22 -9.38 -9.52
C LEU A 94 13.15 -8.53 -10.20
N GLU A 95 12.86 -8.76 -11.48
CA GLU A 95 11.78 -8.09 -12.21
C GLU A 95 10.41 -8.36 -11.56
N SER A 96 10.18 -9.60 -11.14
CA SER A 96 8.93 -9.99 -10.48
C SER A 96 8.78 -9.32 -9.11
N LEU A 97 9.88 -9.16 -8.35
CA LEU A 97 9.89 -8.43 -7.07
C LEU A 97 9.56 -6.94 -7.27
N GLY A 98 10.14 -6.29 -8.28
CA GLY A 98 9.82 -4.93 -8.64
C GLY A 98 8.32 -4.75 -8.97
N ASN A 99 7.76 -5.68 -9.76
CA ASN A 99 6.33 -5.69 -10.09
C ASN A 99 5.45 -5.86 -8.85
N ILE A 100 5.83 -6.73 -7.90
CA ILE A 100 5.10 -6.93 -6.64
C ILE A 100 5.13 -5.64 -5.81
N ARG A 101 6.29 -5.01 -5.63
CA ARG A 101 6.42 -3.73 -4.93
C ARG A 101 5.49 -2.68 -5.52
N ASP A 102 5.50 -2.50 -6.84
CA ASP A 102 4.68 -1.49 -7.52
C ASP A 102 3.17 -1.76 -7.36
N ARG A 103 2.77 -3.03 -7.32
CA ARG A 103 1.37 -3.41 -7.08
C ARG A 103 0.96 -3.13 -5.64
N LEU A 104 1.83 -3.42 -4.67
CA LEU A 104 1.57 -3.13 -3.25
C LEU A 104 1.52 -1.62 -2.98
N ASP A 105 2.36 -0.83 -3.64
CA ASP A 105 2.30 0.64 -3.56
C ASP A 105 0.95 1.17 -4.08
N LYS A 106 0.48 0.66 -5.22
CA LYS A 106 -0.86 0.99 -5.75
C LYS A 106 -1.98 0.57 -4.81
N LEU A 107 -1.83 -0.57 -4.13
CA LEU A 107 -2.79 -1.04 -3.13
C LEU A 107 -2.82 -0.11 -1.92
N GLU A 108 -1.66 0.24 -1.35
CA GLU A 108 -1.57 1.21 -0.26
C GLU A 108 -2.18 2.56 -0.64
N LEU A 109 -1.87 3.06 -1.84
CA LEU A 109 -2.43 4.31 -2.35
C LEU A 109 -3.96 4.24 -2.44
N TYR A 110 -4.50 3.13 -2.94
CA TYR A 110 -5.95 2.92 -3.01
C TYR A 110 -6.60 2.98 -1.63
N PHE A 111 -6.04 2.29 -0.64
CA PHE A 111 -6.58 2.29 0.73
C PHE A 111 -6.46 3.67 1.39
N ARG A 112 -5.38 4.39 1.13
CA ARG A 112 -5.14 5.75 1.66
C ARG A 112 -6.11 6.78 1.09
N THR A 113 -6.46 6.66 -0.20
CA THR A 113 -7.28 7.67 -0.91
C THR A 113 -8.76 7.35 -0.93
N THR A 114 -9.17 6.14 -0.53
CA THR A 114 -10.57 5.72 -0.56
C THR A 114 -11.24 6.02 0.78
N PRO A 115 -12.27 6.90 0.81
CA PRO A 115 -12.97 7.24 2.05
C PRO A 115 -13.55 6.01 2.75
N GLY A 116 -13.34 5.93 4.06
CA GLY A 116 -13.81 4.84 4.91
C GLY A 116 -12.86 3.64 5.01
N LEU A 117 -11.74 3.63 4.28
CA LEU A 117 -10.71 2.60 4.40
C LEU A 117 -9.53 3.03 5.29
N GLU A 118 -9.58 4.21 5.92
CA GLU A 118 -8.47 4.78 6.69
C GLU A 118 -8.00 3.85 7.81
N ARG A 119 -8.94 3.17 8.47
CA ARG A 119 -8.65 2.19 9.52
C ARG A 119 -7.82 1.01 8.99
N HIS A 120 -8.19 0.51 7.82
CA HIS A 120 -7.52 -0.62 7.19
C HIS A 120 -6.19 -0.18 6.57
N TYR A 121 -6.10 1.06 6.05
CA TYR A 121 -4.86 1.65 5.58
C TYR A 121 -3.79 1.68 6.68
N THR A 122 -4.14 2.08 7.91
CA THR A 122 -3.18 2.13 9.02
C THR A 122 -2.49 0.78 9.26
N ARG A 123 -3.20 -0.32 9.05
CA ARG A 123 -2.65 -1.67 9.19
C ARG A 123 -1.92 -2.17 7.94
N LEU A 124 -2.33 -1.72 6.76
CA LEU A 124 -1.72 -2.08 5.48
C LEU A 124 -0.43 -1.28 5.22
N SER A 125 -0.30 -0.13 5.84
CA SER A 125 0.81 0.81 5.61
C SER A 125 2.16 0.14 5.88
N GLY A 126 3.09 0.31 4.94
CA GLY A 126 4.44 -0.25 5.02
C GLY A 126 4.65 -1.54 4.23
N VAL A 127 3.60 -2.18 3.69
CA VAL A 127 3.78 -3.42 2.90
C VAL A 127 4.62 -3.18 1.64
N ALA A 128 4.46 -2.04 0.96
CA ALA A 128 5.28 -1.67 -0.19
C ALA A 128 6.74 -1.43 0.20
N ALA A 129 6.98 -0.80 1.35
CA ALA A 129 8.33 -0.59 1.88
C ALA A 129 9.01 -1.92 2.26
N THR A 130 8.28 -2.86 2.86
CA THR A 130 8.78 -4.20 3.17
C THR A 130 9.10 -4.98 1.88
N ALA A 131 8.27 -4.86 0.84
CA ALA A 131 8.55 -5.46 -0.46
C ALA A 131 9.78 -4.83 -1.15
N ALA A 132 9.97 -3.51 -1.04
CA ALA A 132 11.18 -2.84 -1.52
C ALA A 132 12.44 -3.32 -0.78
N ALA A 133 12.35 -3.54 0.53
CA ALA A 133 13.44 -4.13 1.30
C ALA A 133 13.73 -5.59 0.88
N ALA A 134 12.70 -6.37 0.52
CA ALA A 134 12.88 -7.71 -0.04
C ALA A 134 13.61 -7.67 -1.38
N GLU A 135 13.24 -6.75 -2.28
CA GLU A 135 13.90 -6.54 -3.56
C GLU A 135 15.39 -6.19 -3.37
N GLN A 136 15.71 -5.28 -2.44
CA GLN A 136 17.09 -4.91 -2.12
C GLN A 136 17.90 -6.09 -1.59
N ARG A 137 17.31 -6.92 -0.71
CA ARG A 137 17.97 -8.15 -0.21
C ARG A 137 18.22 -9.16 -1.32
N ALA A 138 17.26 -9.34 -2.22
CA ALA A 138 17.41 -10.23 -3.36
C ALA A 138 18.50 -9.75 -4.32
N ASN A 139 18.60 -8.43 -4.57
CA ASN A 139 19.68 -7.82 -5.35
C ASN A 139 21.06 -8.06 -4.70
N ALA A 140 21.13 -8.07 -3.37
CA ALA A 140 22.34 -8.39 -2.61
C ALA A 140 22.64 -9.91 -2.54
N GLY A 141 21.84 -10.76 -3.21
CA GLY A 141 22.00 -12.22 -3.18
C GLY A 141 21.45 -12.90 -1.92
N GLN A 142 20.76 -12.15 -1.05
CA GLN A 142 20.17 -12.66 0.20
C GLN A 142 18.74 -13.18 -0.06
N LEU A 143 18.62 -14.24 -0.89
CA LEU A 143 17.34 -14.72 -1.35
C LEU A 143 16.43 -15.20 -0.20
N ASP A 144 16.97 -15.95 0.76
CA ASP A 144 16.21 -16.43 1.91
C ASP A 144 15.65 -15.27 2.77
N ALA A 145 16.45 -14.24 3.03
CA ALA A 145 16.00 -13.05 3.76
C ALA A 145 14.93 -12.23 2.99
N ALA A 146 15.01 -12.20 1.65
CA ALA A 146 14.01 -11.60 0.81
C ALA A 146 12.70 -12.39 0.87
N GLY A 147 12.76 -13.72 0.80
CA GLY A 147 11.59 -14.59 0.92
C GLY A 147 10.86 -14.42 2.24
N ARG A 148 11.60 -14.35 3.38
CA ARG A 148 11.01 -14.09 4.71
C ARG A 148 10.27 -12.75 4.76
N ALA A 149 10.83 -11.69 4.19
CA ALA A 149 10.18 -10.39 4.16
C ALA A 149 8.87 -10.42 3.34
N LEU A 150 8.81 -11.19 2.25
CA LEU A 150 7.58 -11.35 1.48
C LEU A 150 6.52 -12.20 2.19
N ILE A 151 6.92 -13.18 3.00
CA ILE A 151 6.01 -13.93 3.86
C ILE A 151 5.38 -12.98 4.89
N GLU A 152 6.16 -12.07 5.47
CA GLU A 152 5.67 -11.05 6.38
C GLU A 152 4.63 -10.14 5.70
N VAL A 153 4.89 -9.68 4.48
CA VAL A 153 3.91 -8.96 3.67
C VAL A 153 2.63 -9.77 3.47
N SER A 154 2.76 -11.07 3.14
CA SER A 154 1.59 -11.95 2.94
C SER A 154 0.75 -12.07 4.21
N ASN A 155 1.38 -12.21 5.37
CA ASN A 155 0.69 -12.29 6.65
C ASN A 155 -0.04 -10.97 6.95
N GLN A 156 0.61 -9.82 6.73
CA GLN A 156 -0.01 -8.52 6.94
C GLN A 156 -1.23 -8.30 6.03
N LEU A 157 -1.15 -8.69 4.74
CA LEU A 157 -2.30 -8.64 3.83
C LEU A 157 -3.45 -9.54 4.29
N ALA A 158 -3.14 -10.76 4.77
CA ALA A 158 -4.12 -11.70 5.29
C ALA A 158 -4.81 -11.16 6.55
N ASP A 159 -4.06 -10.57 7.48
CA ASP A 159 -4.59 -9.98 8.70
C ASP A 159 -5.58 -8.83 8.39
N VAL A 160 -5.21 -7.94 7.45
CA VAL A 160 -6.12 -6.87 7.00
C VAL A 160 -7.37 -7.44 6.36
N LEU A 161 -7.25 -8.50 5.55
CA LEU A 161 -8.38 -9.14 4.89
C LEU A 161 -9.37 -9.77 5.89
N LEU A 162 -8.86 -10.38 6.96
CA LEU A 162 -9.67 -11.01 8.01
C LEU A 162 -10.46 -9.99 8.86
N GLU A 163 -9.97 -8.75 8.94
CA GLU A 163 -10.62 -7.68 9.71
C GLU A 163 -11.64 -6.87 8.91
N MET A 164 -11.72 -7.06 7.63
CA MET A 164 -12.66 -6.39 6.73
C MET A 164 -13.97 -7.16 6.63
#